data_69a77c1c4a3c5fdf8c690edc8042a69e
#
_entry.id   69a77c1c4a3c5fdf8c690edc8042a69e
#
_cell.length_a   1.000
_cell.length_b   1.000
_cell.length_c   1.000
_cell.angle_alpha   90.00
_cell.angle_beta   90.00
_cell.angle_gamma   90.00
#
_symmetry.space_group_name_H-M   'P 1'
#
loop_
_entity.id
_entity.type
_entity.pdbx_description
1 polymer ?
#
loop_
_entity_poly.entity_id
_entity_poly.type
_entity_poly.pdbx_seq_one_letter_code
_entity_poly.pdbx_strand_id
1 'polypeptide(L)'
;MGKCKTWLLLPCGVAALVVSGAGRASETVVYSYDPLGRLKTSNVTGGPNANIGTATCFDPAGNRTRYTVGTGPAACGTGTGSTPTPPPPPPPPSGSPPVANPNSVSGPCNSYVNYNVVANDTDPNGKTPLSLVTVTGSATVDATIISSTTIQFIGSTPGTSTLYYVIQNSVGATATGTITYQTTGTQSTCFQ
;
A
#
# COMPACT_ATOMS: atom_id res chain seq x y z
N MET A 1 -77.41 24.11 -56.99
CA MET A 1 -77.41 25.05 -55.84
C MET A 1 -76.77 24.33 -54.65
N GLY A 2 -75.55 24.57 -54.37
CA GLY A 2 -74.87 23.98 -53.22
C GLY A 2 -73.73 24.90 -52.82
N LYS A 3 -73.88 25.58 -51.71
CA LYS A 3 -73.00 26.62 -51.20
C LYS A 3 -71.67 25.96 -50.68
N CYS A 4 -70.64 26.34 -51.28
CA CYS A 4 -69.28 26.00 -50.78
C CYS A 4 -69.02 26.84 -49.50
N LYS A 5 -68.91 26.22 -48.36
CA LYS A 5 -68.42 26.84 -47.11
C LYS A 5 -66.92 26.87 -47.11
N THR A 6 -66.43 28.05 -47.14
CA THR A 6 -65.02 28.34 -46.93
C THR A 6 -64.58 27.88 -45.53
N TRP A 7 -63.77 26.86 -45.44
CA TRP A 7 -63.08 26.52 -44.22
C TRP A 7 -61.64 27.07 -44.34
N LEU A 8 -61.34 27.85 -43.34
CA LEU A 8 -60.02 28.46 -43.11
C LEU A 8 -58.95 27.33 -43.13
N LEU A 9 -58.09 27.39 -44.11
CA LEU A 9 -56.90 26.58 -44.10
C LEU A 9 -55.93 27.11 -43.02
N LEU A 10 -55.91 26.42 -41.86
CA LEU A 10 -54.74 26.55 -41.00
C LEU A 10 -53.56 25.95 -41.77
N PRO A 11 -52.45 26.68 -41.83
CA PRO A 11 -51.20 26.09 -42.35
C PRO A 11 -50.81 24.96 -41.41
N CYS A 12 -50.72 23.78 -41.97
CA CYS A 12 -50.13 22.65 -41.32
C CYS A 12 -48.67 23.02 -41.01
N GLY A 13 -48.42 23.45 -39.78
CA GLY A 13 -47.08 23.69 -39.30
C GLY A 13 -46.29 22.40 -39.35
N VAL A 14 -45.42 22.27 -40.29
CA VAL A 14 -44.36 21.29 -40.26
C VAL A 14 -43.57 21.56 -39.00
N ALA A 15 -43.87 20.84 -37.92
CA ALA A 15 -43.00 20.77 -36.76
C ALA A 15 -41.72 20.09 -37.27
N ALA A 16 -40.77 20.89 -37.68
CA ALA A 16 -39.40 20.44 -37.86
C ALA A 16 -38.95 19.96 -36.47
N LEU A 17 -38.99 18.64 -36.24
CA LEU A 17 -38.31 18.04 -35.15
C LEU A 17 -36.82 18.30 -35.41
N VAL A 18 -36.30 19.39 -34.83
CA VAL A 18 -34.87 19.58 -34.71
C VAL A 18 -34.41 18.50 -33.72
N VAL A 19 -34.15 17.31 -34.25
CA VAL A 19 -33.30 16.36 -33.53
C VAL A 19 -31.96 17.06 -33.43
N SER A 20 -31.76 17.77 -32.34
CA SER A 20 -30.42 18.15 -31.90
C SER A 20 -29.71 16.80 -31.70
N GLY A 21 -29.06 16.34 -32.74
CA GLY A 21 -28.09 15.27 -32.63
C GLY A 21 -27.16 15.73 -31.52
N ALA A 22 -27.18 15.05 -30.38
CA ALA A 22 -26.12 15.20 -29.41
C ALA A 22 -24.83 14.99 -30.17
N GLY A 23 -24.20 16.10 -30.53
CA GLY A 23 -22.89 16.07 -31.17
C GLY A 23 -22.04 15.26 -30.21
N ARG A 24 -21.66 14.06 -30.62
CA ARG A 24 -20.67 13.30 -29.87
C ARG A 24 -19.49 14.24 -29.79
N ALA A 25 -19.21 14.74 -28.58
CA ALA A 25 -18.04 15.52 -28.34
C ALA A 25 -16.86 14.62 -28.68
N SER A 26 -16.28 14.81 -29.85
CA SER A 26 -15.12 14.05 -30.28
C SER A 26 -13.96 14.51 -29.41
N GLU A 27 -13.60 13.70 -28.45
CA GLU A 27 -12.44 13.91 -27.60
C GLU A 27 -11.24 13.24 -28.29
N THR A 28 -10.18 13.99 -28.50
CA THR A 28 -8.92 13.49 -29.03
C THR A 28 -7.86 13.64 -27.96
N VAL A 29 -7.16 12.54 -27.66
CA VAL A 29 -6.04 12.56 -26.72
C VAL A 29 -4.74 12.36 -27.50
N VAL A 30 -3.83 13.33 -27.37
CA VAL A 30 -2.50 13.28 -27.98
C VAL A 30 -1.50 12.91 -26.90
N TYR A 31 -0.77 11.83 -27.13
CA TYR A 31 0.28 11.34 -26.23
C TYR A 31 1.66 11.69 -26.80
N SER A 32 2.61 12.03 -25.93
CA SER A 32 4.02 12.12 -26.27
C SER A 32 4.85 11.22 -25.35
N TYR A 33 5.93 10.68 -25.94
CA TYR A 33 6.82 9.76 -25.25
C TYR A 33 8.25 10.29 -25.27
N ASP A 34 9.06 9.87 -24.35
CA ASP A 34 10.49 10.13 -24.38
C ASP A 34 11.23 9.10 -25.28
N PRO A 35 12.54 9.27 -25.52
CA PRO A 35 13.32 8.33 -26.34
C PRO A 35 13.36 6.89 -25.83
N LEU A 36 13.01 6.66 -24.56
CA LEU A 36 12.91 5.34 -23.95
C LEU A 36 11.50 4.74 -24.03
N GLY A 37 10.56 5.41 -24.71
CA GLY A 37 9.18 4.98 -24.88
C GLY A 37 8.29 5.21 -23.65
N ARG A 38 8.70 6.01 -22.68
CA ARG A 38 7.91 6.31 -21.49
C ARG A 38 6.97 7.48 -21.77
N LEU A 39 5.73 7.39 -21.31
CA LEU A 39 4.74 8.45 -21.49
C LEU A 39 5.22 9.74 -20.78
N LYS A 40 5.37 10.82 -21.57
CA LYS A 40 5.81 12.13 -21.10
C LYS A 40 4.65 13.10 -20.91
N THR A 41 3.76 13.18 -21.91
CA THR A 41 2.58 14.07 -21.81
C THR A 41 1.36 13.42 -22.44
N SER A 42 0.18 13.81 -21.97
CA SER A 42 -1.07 13.65 -22.69
C SER A 42 -1.80 14.98 -22.72
N ASN A 43 -2.42 15.31 -23.84
CA ASN A 43 -3.25 16.51 -23.99
C ASN A 43 -4.60 16.13 -24.59
N VAL A 44 -5.67 16.61 -23.98
CA VAL A 44 -7.03 16.37 -24.41
C VAL A 44 -7.52 17.56 -25.20
N THR A 45 -8.07 17.30 -26.38
CA THR A 45 -8.71 18.32 -27.23
C THR A 45 -10.13 17.84 -27.61
N GLY A 46 -11.07 18.77 -27.61
CA GLY A 46 -12.49 18.46 -27.81
C GLY A 46 -13.14 17.84 -26.58
N GLY A 47 -14.46 17.84 -26.55
CA GLY A 47 -15.24 17.28 -25.46
C GLY A 47 -15.20 18.06 -24.14
N PRO A 48 -15.83 17.53 -23.09
CA PRO A 48 -15.93 18.22 -21.79
C PRO A 48 -14.60 18.36 -21.06
N ASN A 49 -13.61 17.55 -21.39
CA ASN A 49 -12.26 17.58 -20.80
C ASN A 49 -11.23 18.32 -21.69
N ALA A 50 -11.70 19.08 -22.67
CA ALA A 50 -10.82 19.84 -23.55
C ALA A 50 -9.86 20.72 -22.74
N ASN A 51 -8.62 20.81 -23.20
CA ASN A 51 -7.52 21.53 -22.58
C ASN A 51 -7.01 20.95 -21.24
N ILE A 52 -7.39 19.75 -20.87
CA ILE A 52 -6.71 19.06 -19.77
C ILE A 52 -5.45 18.38 -20.33
N GLY A 53 -4.31 18.73 -19.71
CA GLY A 53 -3.03 18.12 -20.03
C GLY A 53 -2.41 17.43 -18.80
N THR A 54 -1.68 16.35 -19.04
CA THR A 54 -0.85 15.71 -18.01
C THR A 54 0.61 15.69 -18.44
N ALA A 55 1.53 15.85 -17.50
CA ALA A 55 2.95 15.64 -17.76
C ALA A 55 3.58 14.79 -16.67
N THR A 56 4.40 13.83 -17.11
CA THR A 56 5.26 13.00 -16.25
C THR A 56 6.71 13.32 -16.56
N CYS A 57 7.46 13.75 -15.57
CA CYS A 57 8.85 14.13 -15.71
C CYS A 57 9.75 13.07 -15.06
N PHE A 58 10.88 12.82 -15.69
CA PHE A 58 11.84 11.83 -15.24
C PHE A 58 13.22 12.47 -15.08
N ASP A 59 13.99 11.99 -14.13
CA ASP A 59 15.41 12.31 -13.98
C ASP A 59 16.27 11.51 -14.99
N PRO A 60 17.56 11.83 -15.12
CA PRO A 60 18.46 11.07 -15.99
C PRO A 60 18.61 9.59 -15.61
N ALA A 61 18.35 9.23 -14.35
CA ALA A 61 18.37 7.86 -13.87
C ALA A 61 17.05 7.10 -14.18
N GLY A 62 16.03 7.81 -14.68
CA GLY A 62 14.76 7.21 -15.07
C GLY A 62 13.68 7.21 -13.99
N ASN A 63 13.93 7.81 -12.84
CA ASN A 63 12.93 7.94 -11.78
C ASN A 63 11.95 9.05 -12.11
N ARG A 64 10.67 8.84 -11.79
CA ARG A 64 9.66 9.89 -11.93
C ARG A 64 9.89 10.97 -10.87
N THR A 65 10.20 12.18 -11.33
CA THR A 65 10.43 13.34 -10.46
C THR A 65 9.20 14.21 -10.28
N ARG A 66 8.28 14.20 -11.25
CA ARG A 66 7.09 15.06 -11.21
C ARG A 66 5.94 14.44 -12.00
N TYR A 67 4.73 14.66 -11.53
CA TYR A 67 3.49 14.45 -12.28
C TYR A 67 2.61 15.68 -12.11
N THR A 68 2.11 16.22 -13.21
CA THR A 68 1.21 17.39 -13.19
C THR A 68 -0.02 17.11 -14.02
N VAL A 69 -1.14 17.63 -13.55
CA VAL A 69 -2.40 17.72 -14.29
C VAL A 69 -2.84 19.16 -14.23
N GLY A 70 -3.24 19.71 -15.35
CA GLY A 70 -3.68 21.12 -15.40
C GLY A 70 -4.37 21.47 -16.71
N THR A 71 -4.83 22.70 -16.80
CA THR A 71 -5.41 23.24 -18.03
C THR A 71 -4.29 23.73 -18.96
N GLY A 72 -4.37 23.34 -20.22
CA GLY A 72 -3.38 23.69 -21.25
C GLY A 72 -2.35 22.58 -21.50
N PRO A 73 -1.43 22.80 -22.45
CA PRO A 73 -0.38 21.84 -22.77
C PRO A 73 0.52 21.61 -21.54
N ALA A 74 0.50 20.40 -20.99
CA ALA A 74 1.36 20.07 -19.89
C ALA A 74 2.80 19.89 -20.38
N ALA A 75 3.77 20.45 -19.66
CA ALA A 75 5.18 20.34 -20.01
C ALA A 75 6.06 20.13 -18.76
N CYS A 76 7.16 19.40 -18.96
CA CYS A 76 8.25 19.32 -18.00
C CYS A 76 9.19 20.53 -18.20
N GLY A 77 8.66 21.74 -18.00
CA GLY A 77 9.48 22.95 -18.10
C GLY A 77 10.34 23.16 -16.86
N THR A 78 11.42 23.95 -17.02
CA THR A 78 12.28 24.45 -15.93
C THR A 78 11.58 25.51 -15.05
N GLY A 79 10.24 25.54 -15.06
CA GLY A 79 9.51 26.45 -14.19
C GLY A 79 9.70 26.08 -12.73
N THR A 80 9.99 27.06 -11.92
CA THR A 80 9.99 27.05 -10.45
C THR A 80 8.59 26.74 -9.87
N GLY A 81 7.89 25.76 -10.44
CA GLY A 81 6.74 25.17 -9.80
C GLY A 81 7.26 24.26 -8.70
N SER A 82 6.84 24.54 -7.49
CA SER A 82 7.09 23.71 -6.33
C SER A 82 7.02 22.23 -6.73
N THR A 83 8.17 21.56 -6.76
CA THR A 83 8.19 20.11 -6.69
C THR A 83 7.22 19.74 -5.57
N PRO A 84 6.20 18.90 -5.79
CA PRO A 84 5.56 18.28 -4.65
C PRO A 84 6.73 17.57 -3.95
N THR A 85 7.17 18.14 -2.85
CA THR A 85 8.07 17.45 -1.93
C THR A 85 7.44 16.10 -1.74
N PRO A 86 8.15 14.96 -2.00
CA PRO A 86 7.64 13.67 -1.61
C PRO A 86 7.11 13.85 -0.21
N PRO A 87 5.93 13.33 0.14
CA PRO A 87 5.47 13.42 1.51
C PRO A 87 6.67 13.02 2.37
N PRO A 88 7.04 13.84 3.37
CA PRO A 88 8.18 13.51 4.21
C PRO A 88 7.98 12.05 4.64
N PRO A 89 9.02 11.22 4.64
CA PRO A 89 8.90 9.88 5.18
C PRO A 89 8.18 10.04 6.52
N PRO A 90 7.23 9.15 6.84
CA PRO A 90 6.52 9.25 8.11
C PRO A 90 7.56 9.50 9.19
N PRO A 91 7.35 10.48 10.07
CA PRO A 91 8.32 10.80 11.11
C PRO A 91 8.66 9.47 11.81
N PRO A 92 9.95 9.21 12.07
CA PRO A 92 10.33 8.04 12.83
C PRO A 92 9.45 8.01 14.09
N PRO A 93 8.97 6.83 14.51
CA PRO A 93 8.06 6.73 15.65
C PRO A 93 8.63 7.55 16.80
N SER A 94 7.85 8.54 17.24
CA SER A 94 8.29 9.45 18.30
C SER A 94 8.22 8.72 19.64
N GLY A 95 9.36 8.29 20.11
CA GLY A 95 9.52 7.60 21.39
C GLY A 95 10.80 6.78 21.41
N SER A 96 11.39 6.61 22.58
CA SER A 96 12.45 5.62 22.73
C SER A 96 11.89 4.24 22.39
N PRO A 97 12.69 3.36 21.76
CA PRO A 97 12.27 2.00 21.47
C PRO A 97 11.93 1.25 22.77
N PRO A 98 11.06 0.25 22.72
CA PRO A 98 10.84 -0.66 23.82
C PRO A 98 12.12 -1.46 24.11
N VAL A 99 12.16 -2.10 25.27
CA VAL A 99 13.24 -3.01 25.67
C VAL A 99 12.72 -4.43 25.56
N ALA A 100 13.28 -5.19 24.61
CA ALA A 100 12.99 -6.60 24.43
C ALA A 100 14.01 -7.43 25.23
N ASN A 101 13.54 -8.07 26.30
CA ASN A 101 14.39 -8.85 27.19
C ASN A 101 14.56 -10.30 26.71
N PRO A 102 15.70 -10.93 26.96
CA PRO A 102 15.91 -12.33 26.59
C PRO A 102 14.89 -13.28 27.24
N ASN A 103 14.43 -14.25 26.46
CA ASN A 103 13.53 -15.31 26.91
C ASN A 103 14.24 -16.66 26.90
N SER A 104 13.86 -17.54 27.85
CA SER A 104 14.28 -18.94 27.87
C SER A 104 13.05 -19.83 27.88
N VAL A 105 12.93 -20.71 26.90
CA VAL A 105 11.80 -21.61 26.72
C VAL A 105 12.30 -23.02 26.51
N SER A 106 11.57 -24.01 27.00
CA SER A 106 11.91 -25.41 26.76
C SER A 106 10.66 -26.22 26.43
N GLY A 107 10.83 -27.25 25.63
CA GLY A 107 9.74 -28.16 25.31
C GLY A 107 10.24 -29.50 24.72
N PRO A 108 9.43 -30.54 24.81
CA PRO A 108 9.78 -31.81 24.18
C PRO A 108 9.75 -31.68 22.65
N CYS A 109 10.55 -32.49 21.98
CA CYS A 109 10.54 -32.49 20.51
C CYS A 109 9.16 -32.96 19.97
N ASN A 110 8.83 -32.47 18.79
CA ASN A 110 7.56 -32.73 18.09
C ASN A 110 6.30 -32.33 18.89
N SER A 111 6.46 -31.46 19.88
CA SER A 111 5.35 -30.97 20.69
C SER A 111 5.25 -29.42 20.62
N TYR A 112 4.05 -28.92 20.49
CA TYR A 112 3.80 -27.48 20.49
C TYR A 112 3.91 -26.89 21.89
N VAL A 113 4.68 -25.82 22.01
CA VAL A 113 4.82 -25.03 23.24
C VAL A 113 4.42 -23.59 22.96
N ASN A 114 3.43 -23.10 23.68
CA ASN A 114 3.01 -21.70 23.59
C ASN A 114 3.65 -20.91 24.72
N TYR A 115 4.29 -19.80 24.39
CA TYR A 115 4.96 -18.97 25.38
C TYR A 115 4.72 -17.47 25.10
N ASN A 116 4.39 -16.72 26.15
CA ASN A 116 4.24 -15.27 26.07
C ASN A 116 5.63 -14.62 26.20
N VAL A 117 6.24 -14.31 25.08
CA VAL A 117 7.59 -13.74 25.04
C VAL A 117 7.64 -12.25 25.40
N VAL A 118 6.50 -11.56 25.36
CA VAL A 118 6.39 -10.11 25.67
C VAL A 118 6.22 -9.86 27.17
N ALA A 119 6.01 -10.91 27.96
CA ALA A 119 5.67 -10.76 29.38
C ALA A 119 6.76 -10.08 30.24
N ASN A 120 8.01 -10.18 29.85
CA ASN A 120 9.17 -9.56 30.50
C ASN A 120 9.69 -8.30 29.79
N ASP A 121 9.06 -7.91 28.66
CA ASP A 121 9.47 -6.74 27.90
C ASP A 121 8.87 -5.46 28.49
N THR A 122 9.54 -4.34 28.29
CA THR A 122 9.13 -3.06 28.86
C THR A 122 9.26 -1.92 27.84
N ASP A 123 8.50 -0.86 28.05
CA ASP A 123 8.70 0.40 27.35
C ASP A 123 9.04 1.51 28.36
N PRO A 124 10.24 2.10 28.29
CA PRO A 124 10.68 3.13 29.24
C PRO A 124 9.79 4.38 29.25
N ASN A 125 9.04 4.61 28.17
CA ASN A 125 8.15 5.77 28.03
C ASN A 125 6.68 5.40 28.26
N GLY A 126 6.38 4.17 28.71
CA GLY A 126 5.03 3.69 28.96
C GLY A 126 4.15 3.59 27.71
N LYS A 127 4.74 3.44 26.53
CA LYS A 127 4.02 3.30 25.24
C LYS A 127 3.52 1.88 25.03
N THR A 128 2.56 1.49 25.84
CA THR A 128 1.90 0.17 25.77
C THR A 128 0.59 0.24 24.98
N PRO A 129 0.04 -0.90 24.50
CA PRO A 129 0.59 -2.25 24.63
C PRO A 129 1.82 -2.50 23.76
N LEU A 130 2.66 -3.46 24.16
CA LEU A 130 3.69 -4.05 23.33
C LEU A 130 3.08 -5.20 22.53
N SER A 131 3.49 -5.35 21.28
CA SER A 131 3.00 -6.41 20.41
C SER A 131 4.11 -7.01 19.56
N LEU A 132 4.00 -8.31 19.27
CA LEU A 132 4.88 -9.03 18.37
C LEU A 132 4.67 -8.57 16.92
N VAL A 133 5.77 -8.37 16.20
CA VAL A 133 5.80 -8.03 14.78
C VAL A 133 6.29 -9.21 13.96
N THR A 134 7.43 -9.79 14.34
CA THR A 134 8.01 -10.95 13.66
C THR A 134 8.69 -11.88 14.64
N VAL A 135 8.88 -13.12 14.20
CA VAL A 135 9.75 -14.11 14.84
C VAL A 135 10.52 -14.85 13.76
N THR A 136 11.77 -15.18 14.03
CA THR A 136 12.62 -15.97 13.14
C THR A 136 12.81 -17.35 13.75
N GLY A 137 12.46 -18.39 13.02
CA GLY A 137 12.75 -19.77 13.39
C GLY A 137 14.23 -20.14 13.19
N SER A 138 14.57 -21.37 13.46
CA SER A 138 15.89 -21.96 13.19
C SER A 138 15.72 -23.24 12.36
N ALA A 139 16.84 -23.86 11.96
CA ALA A 139 16.80 -25.11 11.23
C ALA A 139 16.17 -26.29 12.03
N THR A 140 16.10 -26.15 13.35
CA THR A 140 15.64 -27.22 14.27
C THR A 140 14.44 -26.80 15.13
N VAL A 141 14.01 -25.54 15.04
CA VAL A 141 12.85 -25.02 15.79
C VAL A 141 12.04 -24.10 14.88
N ASP A 142 10.80 -24.50 14.64
CA ASP A 142 9.82 -23.62 14.02
C ASP A 142 9.16 -22.74 15.09
N ALA A 143 8.89 -21.48 14.72
CA ALA A 143 8.28 -20.50 15.59
C ALA A 143 7.21 -19.72 14.83
N THR A 144 6.00 -19.68 15.36
CA THR A 144 4.85 -19.01 14.73
C THR A 144 4.16 -18.10 15.75
N ILE A 145 3.89 -16.85 15.35
CA ILE A 145 3.11 -15.91 16.16
C ILE A 145 1.64 -16.34 16.14
N ILE A 146 1.08 -16.66 17.31
CA ILE A 146 -0.33 -17.07 17.46
C ILE A 146 -1.21 -16.00 18.11
N SER A 147 -0.58 -15.00 18.73
CA SER A 147 -1.27 -13.79 19.25
C SER A 147 -0.32 -12.60 19.26
N SER A 148 -0.82 -11.43 19.64
CA SER A 148 0.01 -10.23 19.77
C SER A 148 1.17 -10.35 20.78
N THR A 149 1.18 -11.36 21.65
CA THR A 149 2.19 -11.53 22.68
C THR A 149 2.77 -12.95 22.75
N THR A 150 2.17 -13.92 22.05
CA THR A 150 2.48 -15.35 22.22
C THR A 150 3.01 -15.94 20.94
N ILE A 151 4.10 -16.69 21.09
CA ILE A 151 4.69 -17.50 20.02
C ILE A 151 4.46 -18.98 20.36
N GLN A 152 4.11 -19.75 19.34
CA GLN A 152 4.08 -21.21 19.38
C GLN A 152 5.38 -21.75 18.79
N PHE A 153 6.01 -22.65 19.50
CA PHE A 153 7.25 -23.31 19.11
C PHE A 153 7.05 -24.80 18.91
N ILE A 154 7.80 -25.37 18.00
CA ILE A 154 7.97 -26.81 17.85
C ILE A 154 9.43 -27.12 17.50
N GLY A 155 10.10 -27.87 18.35
CA GLY A 155 11.46 -28.34 18.11
C GLY A 155 11.47 -29.72 17.45
N SER A 156 12.31 -29.92 16.45
CA SER A 156 12.45 -31.18 15.70
C SER A 156 13.67 -32.00 16.11
N THR A 157 14.65 -31.39 16.77
CA THR A 157 15.92 -32.03 17.14
C THR A 157 16.32 -31.61 18.54
N PRO A 158 16.76 -32.56 19.42
CA PRO A 158 17.22 -32.21 20.76
C PRO A 158 18.41 -31.25 20.70
N GLY A 159 18.40 -30.26 21.58
CA GLY A 159 19.47 -29.25 21.63
C GLY A 159 18.95 -27.85 21.90
N THR A 160 19.87 -26.91 21.89
CA THR A 160 19.57 -25.49 22.13
C THR A 160 19.62 -24.71 20.83
N SER A 161 18.60 -23.90 20.58
CA SER A 161 18.51 -22.98 19.43
C SER A 161 18.30 -21.55 19.91
N THR A 162 18.92 -20.60 19.22
CA THR A 162 18.67 -19.17 19.43
C THR A 162 17.80 -18.65 18.31
N LEU A 163 16.69 -18.00 18.68
CA LEU A 163 15.77 -17.35 17.78
C LEU A 163 15.69 -15.87 18.12
N TYR A 164 15.16 -15.08 17.19
CA TYR A 164 14.99 -13.66 17.36
C TYR A 164 13.53 -13.29 17.19
N TYR A 165 13.04 -12.33 17.98
CA TYR A 165 11.71 -11.76 17.82
C TYR A 165 11.78 -10.25 17.81
N VAL A 166 10.80 -9.62 17.20
CA VAL A 166 10.66 -8.16 17.14
C VAL A 166 9.36 -7.78 17.80
N ILE A 167 9.43 -6.85 18.74
CA ILE A 167 8.27 -6.19 19.33
C ILE A 167 8.14 -4.76 18.86
N GLN A 168 6.92 -4.24 18.95
CA GLN A 168 6.57 -2.86 18.65
C GLN A 168 5.73 -2.28 19.81
N ASN A 169 5.98 -1.01 20.12
CA ASN A 169 5.14 -0.28 21.07
C ASN A 169 3.95 0.41 20.37
N SER A 170 3.06 1.04 21.14
CA SER A 170 1.83 1.69 20.63
C SER A 170 2.07 2.88 19.69
N VAL A 171 3.30 3.37 19.56
CA VAL A 171 3.67 4.47 18.65
C VAL A 171 4.56 3.99 17.48
N GLY A 172 4.74 2.69 17.33
CA GLY A 172 5.43 2.10 16.19
C GLY A 172 6.95 1.93 16.36
N ALA A 173 7.55 2.28 17.48
CA ALA A 173 8.97 2.02 17.73
C ALA A 173 9.18 0.52 18.02
N THR A 174 10.26 -0.05 17.50
CA THR A 174 10.53 -1.49 17.57
C THR A 174 11.81 -1.81 18.33
N ALA A 175 11.87 -3.03 18.88
CA ALA A 175 13.09 -3.62 19.46
C ALA A 175 13.16 -5.11 19.11
N THR A 176 14.40 -5.62 19.05
CA THR A 176 14.67 -7.04 18.80
C THR A 176 15.12 -7.71 20.10
N GLY A 177 14.47 -8.81 20.45
CA GLY A 177 14.85 -9.67 21.56
C GLY A 177 15.33 -11.05 21.07
N THR A 178 15.88 -11.81 22.01
CA THR A 178 16.37 -13.18 21.77
C THR A 178 15.55 -14.20 22.53
N ILE A 179 15.40 -15.38 21.97
CA ILE A 179 14.79 -16.54 22.62
C ILE A 179 15.79 -17.69 22.55
N THR A 180 16.16 -18.21 23.71
CA THR A 180 16.88 -19.47 23.82
C THR A 180 15.85 -20.58 23.98
N TYR A 181 15.71 -21.42 22.97
CA TYR A 181 14.79 -22.55 23.01
C TYR A 181 15.56 -23.86 23.22
N GLN A 182 15.20 -24.59 24.27
CA GLN A 182 15.78 -25.91 24.58
C GLN A 182 14.80 -27.01 24.16
N THR A 183 15.08 -27.69 23.05
CA THR A 183 14.35 -28.91 22.68
C THR A 183 14.83 -30.06 23.55
N THR A 184 13.94 -30.62 24.33
CA THR A 184 14.22 -31.79 25.22
C THR A 184 13.80 -33.08 24.58
N GLY A 185 14.48 -34.18 24.95
CA GLY A 185 14.26 -35.52 24.41
C GLY A 185 15.55 -36.16 23.94
N THR A 186 15.42 -37.31 23.34
CA THR A 186 16.51 -38.02 22.68
C THR A 186 16.27 -38.09 21.19
N GLN A 187 17.29 -38.35 20.39
CA GLN A 187 17.09 -38.51 18.93
C GLN A 187 16.04 -39.60 18.62
N SER A 188 16.00 -40.67 19.37
CA SER A 188 15.02 -41.73 19.18
C SER A 188 13.57 -41.30 19.46
N THR A 189 13.36 -40.31 20.31
CA THR A 189 12.01 -39.77 20.58
C THR A 189 11.61 -38.64 19.62
N CYS A 190 12.57 -38.04 18.95
CA CYS A 190 12.32 -36.94 18.01
C CYS A 190 12.10 -37.40 16.56
N PHE A 191 12.52 -38.61 16.22
CA PHE A 191 12.41 -39.16 14.86
C PHE A 191 11.42 -40.34 14.76
N GLN A 192 10.32 -40.32 15.53
CA GLN A 192 9.21 -41.28 15.40
C GLN A 192 8.13 -40.78 14.46
#